data_82b398f931ecc41aa6a66d33d9add6d2
#
_entry.id   82b398f931ecc41aa6a66d33d9add6d2
#
_cell.length_a   1.000
_cell.length_b   1.000
_cell.length_c   1.000
_cell.angle_alpha   90.00
_cell.angle_beta   90.00
_cell.angle_gamma   90.00
#
_symmetry.space_group_name_H-M   'P 1'
#
loop_
_entity.id
_entity.type
_entity.pdbx_description
1 polymer ?
#
loop_
_entity_poly.entity_id
_entity_poly.type
_entity_poly.pdbx_seq_one_letter_code
_entity_poly.pdbx_strand_id
1 'polypeptide(L)'
;MKQSKKQGILERFYYSSDEIIEKPFNWAQMWRLLSYVKPYRKTILPLSFLTVLIGTAVKLVIPILIGVYVLDQAITARNSELLIQLILIISGLYILNYAANVLRIRWMNQLGQHVIYDLRQHLFTHVQRLSHRFFDQRSAGSILVRIMNDINSLQELFTSGVINLLTDLLLLAGVIIILFTLSPELTIAIMVTLPIMFFISTSLRKKIRRSWQTVRLKQSKLNSHLNESIQGIRVTQAFTQEEENMAYFDGVNQENYQSWREATRKNAMFRPLVEMTNAIGTAVLIWYGATLIMNETITIGVFVSFAFYLGMFWEPISRLGQVYNQLLMGMASSERIFEFLDEQPNVKEKPDAIHKKKINGEISFEEVEFSYDEKRKALHAVSFSIPAGSTLALVGHTGSGKTTIANLISRFYDATGGTIKIDGVPIQNLSLASLRSQISIVLQDTFIFSGSIMENILFGRPDASEEEVMKAAQAVGADEFISGLAEGYQTEVEERGSVLSAGQRQLISFARALLADPAIIILDEATASIDTETEVKIQRALKTLLKGRTAVMIAHRLSTIRDADRIIVLDHGKKMEEGKHEQLLAKGGIYAGLVKAQYSTG
;
A
#
# COMPACT_ATOMS: atom_id res chain seq x y z
N MET A 1 34.95 30.06 14.56
CA MET A 1 34.96 29.40 13.24
C MET A 1 34.53 27.94 13.24
N LYS A 2 34.73 27.13 14.30
CA LYS A 2 34.24 25.73 14.40
C LYS A 2 32.71 25.60 14.61
N GLN A 3 32.05 26.54 15.26
CA GLN A 3 30.59 26.50 15.48
C GLN A 3 29.76 26.85 14.25
N SER A 4 30.25 27.73 13.35
CA SER A 4 29.57 28.10 12.11
C SER A 4 29.58 26.99 11.06
N LYS A 5 30.61 26.10 11.04
CA LYS A 5 30.64 24.93 10.16
C LYS A 5 29.68 23.83 10.61
N LYS A 6 29.41 23.68 11.92
CA LYS A 6 28.42 22.71 12.42
C LYS A 6 26.97 23.04 12.04
N GLN A 7 26.62 24.33 11.94
CA GLN A 7 25.27 24.74 11.50
C GLN A 7 25.00 24.42 10.02
N GLY A 8 25.98 24.56 9.13
CA GLY A 8 25.81 24.32 7.70
C GLY A 8 25.65 22.85 7.32
N ILE A 9 26.11 21.90 8.16
CA ILE A 9 25.89 20.45 7.93
C ILE A 9 24.50 20.05 8.44
N LEU A 10 24.00 20.66 9.50
CA LEU A 10 22.67 20.43 10.05
C LEU A 10 21.53 20.92 9.13
N GLU A 11 21.78 21.93 8.29
CA GLU A 11 20.79 22.45 7.33
C GLU A 11 20.63 21.56 6.08
N ARG A 12 21.56 20.64 5.79
CA ARG A 12 21.46 19.73 4.63
C ARG A 12 20.39 18.64 4.76
N PHE A 13 19.88 18.39 5.95
CA PHE A 13 18.89 17.34 6.23
C PHE A 13 17.49 17.90 6.51
N TYR A 14 17.08 18.93 5.77
CA TYR A 14 15.69 19.38 5.80
C TYR A 14 14.84 18.39 4.99
N TYR A 15 14.32 17.38 5.66
CA TYR A 15 13.21 16.59 5.11
C TYR A 15 11.95 17.45 5.17
N SER A 16 11.32 17.67 4.04
CA SER A 16 10.00 18.29 3.99
C SER A 16 9.07 17.47 4.87
N SER A 17 8.74 18.00 6.03
CA SER A 17 7.66 17.43 6.84
C SER A 17 6.39 17.51 6.02
N ASP A 18 5.77 16.37 5.72
CA ASP A 18 4.39 16.37 5.29
C ASP A 18 3.60 17.17 6.32
N GLU A 19 3.21 18.37 5.97
CA GLU A 19 2.27 19.15 6.77
C GLU A 19 1.04 18.27 6.93
N ILE A 20 0.76 17.89 8.17
CA ILE A 20 -0.48 17.18 8.48
C ILE A 20 -1.59 18.21 8.33
N ILE A 21 -2.04 18.39 7.09
CA ILE A 21 -3.22 19.19 6.77
C ILE A 21 -4.39 18.46 7.43
N GLU A 22 -4.98 19.07 8.45
CA GLU A 22 -6.24 18.60 9.02
C GLU A 22 -7.32 18.75 7.95
N LYS A 23 -7.47 17.72 7.10
CA LYS A 23 -8.59 17.69 6.15
C LYS A 23 -9.89 17.51 6.94
N PRO A 24 -10.94 18.27 6.61
CA PRO A 24 -12.25 18.11 7.25
C PRO A 24 -12.81 16.71 6.95
N PHE A 25 -13.66 16.21 7.85
CA PHE A 25 -14.29 14.90 7.70
C PHE A 25 -15.11 14.84 6.39
N ASN A 26 -14.77 13.89 5.51
CA ASN A 26 -15.41 13.73 4.21
C ASN A 26 -16.49 12.63 4.25
N TRP A 27 -17.75 13.04 4.40
CA TRP A 27 -18.89 12.13 4.44
C TRP A 27 -19.07 11.32 3.15
N ALA A 28 -18.76 11.88 1.98
CA ALA A 28 -18.93 11.18 0.71
C ALA A 28 -18.01 9.96 0.62
N GLN A 29 -16.77 10.09 1.06
CA GLN A 29 -15.84 8.97 1.12
C GLN A 29 -16.25 7.94 2.17
N MET A 30 -16.75 8.36 3.32
CA MET A 30 -17.26 7.45 4.33
C MET A 30 -18.44 6.62 3.79
N TRP A 31 -19.38 7.23 3.07
CA TRP A 31 -20.49 6.52 2.43
C TRP A 31 -20.00 5.53 1.36
N ARG A 32 -18.99 5.92 0.58
CA ARG A 32 -18.36 5.03 -0.40
C ARG A 32 -17.70 3.82 0.28
N LEU A 33 -17.00 4.06 1.38
CA LEU A 33 -16.40 3.00 2.18
C LEU A 33 -17.46 2.06 2.77
N LEU A 34 -18.54 2.60 3.31
CA LEU A 34 -19.67 1.82 3.83
C LEU A 34 -20.39 1.02 2.73
N SER A 35 -20.21 1.36 1.45
CA SER A 35 -20.79 0.58 0.35
C SER A 35 -20.24 -0.84 0.28
N TYR A 36 -19.02 -1.09 0.75
CA TYR A 36 -18.42 -2.44 0.85
C TYR A 36 -19.08 -3.31 1.92
N VAL A 37 -19.87 -2.72 2.84
CA VAL A 37 -20.68 -3.47 3.81
C VAL A 37 -22.02 -3.93 3.20
N LYS A 38 -22.47 -3.33 2.09
CA LYS A 38 -23.78 -3.64 1.46
C LYS A 38 -24.01 -5.12 1.15
N PRO A 39 -23.03 -5.92 0.68
CA PRO A 39 -23.24 -7.35 0.44
C PRO A 39 -23.66 -8.10 1.70
N TYR A 40 -23.20 -7.67 2.86
CA TYR A 40 -23.36 -8.33 4.17
C TYR A 40 -24.57 -7.83 4.96
N ARG A 41 -25.36 -6.89 4.39
CA ARG A 41 -26.49 -6.21 5.08
C ARG A 41 -27.65 -7.14 5.47
N LYS A 42 -27.78 -8.29 4.81
CA LYS A 42 -28.85 -9.26 5.07
C LYS A 42 -28.40 -10.46 5.93
N THR A 43 -27.12 -10.59 6.18
CA THR A 43 -26.50 -11.75 6.85
C THR A 43 -25.87 -11.35 8.18
N ILE A 44 -24.63 -10.91 8.17
CA ILE A 44 -23.82 -10.67 9.37
C ILE A 44 -24.25 -9.39 10.10
N LEU A 45 -24.60 -8.34 9.37
CA LEU A 45 -24.91 -7.02 9.95
C LEU A 45 -26.12 -7.04 10.90
N PRO A 46 -27.29 -7.63 10.57
CA PRO A 46 -28.44 -7.71 11.48
C PRO A 46 -28.14 -8.53 12.72
N LEU A 47 -27.42 -9.65 12.57
CA LEU A 47 -27.03 -10.51 13.68
C LEU A 47 -26.10 -9.77 14.65
N SER A 48 -25.13 -9.02 14.12
CA SER A 48 -24.23 -8.19 14.92
C SER A 48 -24.99 -7.10 15.67
N PHE A 49 -25.91 -6.41 14.98
CA PHE A 49 -26.73 -5.38 15.60
C PHE A 49 -27.64 -5.93 16.70
N LEU A 50 -28.24 -7.09 16.48
CA LEU A 50 -29.08 -7.76 17.47
C LEU A 50 -28.27 -8.10 18.74
N THR A 51 -27.04 -8.61 18.60
CA THR A 51 -26.20 -8.90 19.77
C THR A 51 -25.75 -7.64 20.50
N VAL A 52 -25.53 -6.53 19.80
CA VAL A 52 -25.29 -5.22 20.43
C VAL A 52 -26.49 -4.79 21.26
N LEU A 53 -27.71 -4.89 20.70
CA LEU A 53 -28.94 -4.53 21.41
C LEU A 53 -29.15 -5.39 22.64
N ILE A 54 -29.05 -6.72 22.51
CA ILE A 54 -29.20 -7.65 23.63
C ILE A 54 -28.15 -7.37 24.71
N GLY A 55 -26.87 -7.28 24.35
CA GLY A 55 -25.79 -7.02 25.31
C GLY A 55 -25.95 -5.67 26.02
N THR A 56 -26.39 -4.63 25.31
CA THR A 56 -26.63 -3.31 25.90
C THR A 56 -27.86 -3.31 26.80
N ALA A 57 -28.95 -3.93 26.37
CA ALA A 57 -30.17 -4.06 27.19
C ALA A 57 -29.90 -4.81 28.50
N VAL A 58 -29.19 -5.93 28.43
CA VAL A 58 -28.83 -6.69 29.62
C VAL A 58 -27.97 -5.87 30.59
N LYS A 59 -26.96 -5.14 30.06
CA LYS A 59 -26.13 -4.23 30.88
C LYS A 59 -26.96 -3.16 31.59
N LEU A 60 -27.97 -2.62 30.89
CA LEU A 60 -28.85 -1.59 31.44
C LEU A 60 -29.84 -2.11 32.49
N VAL A 61 -30.28 -3.35 32.37
CA VAL A 61 -31.26 -3.96 33.30
C VAL A 61 -30.62 -4.39 34.62
N ILE A 62 -29.37 -4.88 34.60
CA ILE A 62 -28.71 -5.44 35.81
C ILE A 62 -28.67 -4.47 37.01
N PRO A 63 -28.27 -3.17 36.86
CA PRO A 63 -28.25 -2.23 37.99
C PRO A 63 -29.62 -2.01 38.65
N ILE A 64 -30.70 -1.97 37.86
CA ILE A 64 -32.07 -1.85 38.37
C ILE A 64 -32.44 -3.10 39.18
N LEU A 65 -32.15 -4.29 38.65
CA LEU A 65 -32.43 -5.54 39.35
C LEU A 65 -31.69 -5.58 40.68
N ILE A 66 -30.43 -5.18 40.73
CA ILE A 66 -29.63 -5.19 41.96
C ILE A 66 -30.14 -4.14 42.94
N GLY A 67 -30.36 -2.91 42.51
CA GLY A 67 -30.76 -1.86 43.42
C GLY A 67 -32.23 -1.96 43.82
N VAL A 68 -33.15 -1.84 42.87
CA VAL A 68 -34.57 -1.73 43.18
C VAL A 68 -35.16 -3.08 43.63
N TYR A 69 -34.86 -4.18 42.94
CA TYR A 69 -35.48 -5.47 43.23
C TYR A 69 -34.73 -6.24 44.31
N VAL A 70 -33.40 -6.36 44.27
CA VAL A 70 -32.66 -7.13 45.28
C VAL A 70 -32.60 -6.35 46.60
N LEU A 71 -32.18 -5.07 46.60
CA LEU A 71 -32.03 -4.32 47.85
C LEU A 71 -33.39 -3.91 48.46
N ASP A 72 -34.26 -3.26 47.68
CA ASP A 72 -35.50 -2.70 48.26
C ASP A 72 -36.56 -3.77 48.46
N GLN A 73 -36.77 -4.72 47.52
CA GLN A 73 -37.88 -5.67 47.60
C GLN A 73 -37.47 -7.01 48.24
N ALA A 74 -36.27 -7.55 47.95
CA ALA A 74 -35.90 -8.85 48.53
C ALA A 74 -35.25 -8.71 49.91
N ILE A 75 -34.21 -7.87 50.06
CA ILE A 75 -33.45 -7.75 51.31
C ILE A 75 -34.25 -6.98 52.38
N THR A 76 -34.79 -5.80 52.04
CA THR A 76 -35.55 -4.98 53.00
C THR A 76 -36.82 -5.68 53.46
N ALA A 77 -37.51 -6.39 52.57
CA ALA A 77 -38.68 -7.19 52.89
C ALA A 77 -38.34 -8.58 53.48
N ARG A 78 -37.06 -8.94 53.63
CA ARG A 78 -36.57 -10.25 54.14
C ARG A 78 -37.15 -11.45 53.38
N ASN A 79 -37.41 -11.30 52.08
CA ASN A 79 -37.97 -12.34 51.23
C ASN A 79 -36.84 -13.18 50.61
N SER A 80 -36.48 -14.30 51.24
CA SER A 80 -35.40 -15.17 50.77
C SER A 80 -35.74 -15.91 49.47
N GLU A 81 -36.99 -16.20 49.19
CA GLU A 81 -37.41 -16.86 47.96
C GLU A 81 -37.22 -15.94 46.75
N LEU A 82 -37.69 -14.69 46.86
CA LEU A 82 -37.47 -13.66 45.83
C LEU A 82 -35.97 -13.40 45.61
N LEU A 83 -35.17 -13.38 46.67
CA LEU A 83 -33.73 -13.19 46.59
C LEU A 83 -33.06 -14.28 45.73
N ILE A 84 -33.41 -15.55 45.99
CA ILE A 84 -32.84 -16.68 45.21
C ILE A 84 -33.26 -16.57 43.74
N GLN A 85 -34.54 -16.26 43.47
CA GLN A 85 -35.02 -16.06 42.08
C GLN A 85 -34.27 -14.95 41.38
N LEU A 86 -34.07 -13.81 42.02
CA LEU A 86 -33.33 -12.67 41.44
C LEU A 86 -31.85 -13.00 41.18
N ILE A 87 -31.19 -13.73 42.07
CA ILE A 87 -29.83 -14.20 41.89
C ILE A 87 -29.71 -15.10 40.63
N LEU A 88 -30.66 -16.03 40.46
CA LEU A 88 -30.69 -16.91 39.29
C LEU A 88 -30.94 -16.09 37.98
N ILE A 89 -31.85 -15.13 38.01
CA ILE A 89 -32.13 -14.25 36.89
C ILE A 89 -30.89 -13.42 36.52
N ILE A 90 -30.26 -12.78 37.50
CA ILE A 90 -29.05 -11.96 37.28
C ILE A 90 -27.91 -12.84 36.75
N SER A 91 -27.72 -14.05 37.29
CA SER A 91 -26.72 -14.99 36.79
C SER A 91 -26.99 -15.40 35.35
N GLY A 92 -28.25 -15.67 35.01
CA GLY A 92 -28.68 -15.95 33.62
C GLY A 92 -28.43 -14.77 32.69
N LEU A 93 -28.71 -13.54 33.15
CA LEU A 93 -28.42 -12.33 32.40
C LEU A 93 -26.92 -12.11 32.15
N TYR A 94 -26.05 -12.40 33.13
CA TYR A 94 -24.60 -12.35 32.92
C TYR A 94 -24.13 -13.38 31.90
N ILE A 95 -24.66 -14.60 31.93
CA ILE A 95 -24.36 -15.64 30.93
C ILE A 95 -24.84 -15.18 29.54
N LEU A 96 -26.05 -14.63 29.45
CA LEU A 96 -26.59 -14.07 28.21
C LEU A 96 -25.72 -12.92 27.68
N ASN A 97 -25.29 -12.01 28.56
CA ASN A 97 -24.40 -10.91 28.22
C ASN A 97 -23.06 -11.43 27.68
N TYR A 98 -22.49 -12.43 28.35
CA TYR A 98 -21.25 -13.07 27.91
C TYR A 98 -21.42 -13.68 26.51
N ALA A 99 -22.46 -14.47 26.28
CA ALA A 99 -22.75 -15.08 24.98
C ALA A 99 -22.98 -14.02 23.90
N ALA A 100 -23.75 -12.98 24.19
CA ALA A 100 -23.98 -11.86 23.25
C ALA A 100 -22.69 -11.13 22.89
N ASN A 101 -21.78 -10.90 23.85
CA ASN A 101 -20.49 -10.26 23.59
C ASN A 101 -19.56 -11.14 22.74
N VAL A 102 -19.49 -12.45 23.02
CA VAL A 102 -18.70 -13.40 22.22
C VAL A 102 -19.20 -13.43 20.77
N LEU A 103 -20.51 -13.54 20.58
CA LEU A 103 -21.12 -13.56 19.25
C LEU A 103 -20.91 -12.21 18.52
N ARG A 104 -21.06 -11.09 19.23
CA ARG A 104 -20.78 -9.76 18.70
C ARG A 104 -19.36 -9.66 18.17
N ILE A 105 -18.37 -10.02 18.99
CA ILE A 105 -16.95 -9.97 18.61
C ILE A 105 -16.70 -10.88 17.40
N ARG A 106 -17.24 -12.11 17.40
CA ARG A 106 -17.07 -13.07 16.30
C ARG A 106 -17.62 -12.52 14.98
N TRP A 107 -18.89 -12.08 14.97
CA TRP A 107 -19.53 -11.61 13.76
C TRP A 107 -18.93 -10.31 13.24
N MET A 108 -18.51 -9.42 14.15
CA MET A 108 -17.87 -8.18 13.73
C MET A 108 -16.49 -8.37 13.15
N ASN A 109 -15.67 -9.24 13.75
CA ASN A 109 -14.39 -9.59 13.15
C ASN A 109 -14.59 -10.28 11.79
N GLN A 110 -15.57 -11.17 11.67
CA GLN A 110 -15.90 -11.82 10.41
C GLN A 110 -16.33 -10.79 9.34
N LEU A 111 -17.21 -9.84 9.69
CA LEU A 111 -17.62 -8.76 8.80
C LEU A 111 -16.41 -7.92 8.35
N GLY A 112 -15.57 -7.50 9.32
CA GLY A 112 -14.36 -6.73 9.03
C GLY A 112 -13.43 -7.47 8.08
N GLN A 113 -13.16 -8.76 8.32
CA GLN A 113 -12.29 -9.56 7.46
C GLN A 113 -12.86 -9.71 6.02
N HIS A 114 -14.16 -9.91 5.87
CA HIS A 114 -14.77 -10.00 4.54
C HIS A 114 -14.66 -8.68 3.77
N VAL A 115 -14.96 -7.55 4.42
CA VAL A 115 -14.85 -6.22 3.80
C VAL A 115 -13.40 -5.94 3.36
N ILE A 116 -12.42 -6.30 4.21
CA ILE A 116 -11.00 -6.13 3.90
C ILE A 116 -10.56 -7.03 2.75
N TYR A 117 -11.02 -8.29 2.74
CA TYR A 117 -10.75 -9.21 1.64
C TYR A 117 -11.25 -8.65 0.31
N ASP A 118 -12.52 -8.22 0.26
CA ASP A 118 -13.13 -7.66 -0.95
C ASP A 118 -12.40 -6.39 -1.42
N LEU A 119 -12.06 -5.49 -0.48
CA LEU A 119 -11.36 -4.25 -0.79
C LEU A 119 -9.95 -4.52 -1.31
N ARG A 120 -9.21 -5.45 -0.69
CA ARG A 120 -7.86 -5.83 -1.12
C ARG A 120 -7.88 -6.48 -2.49
N GLN A 121 -8.82 -7.40 -2.73
CA GLN A 121 -9.01 -8.04 -4.03
C GLN A 121 -9.34 -7.01 -5.11
N HIS A 122 -10.26 -6.09 -4.82
CA HIS A 122 -10.64 -5.02 -5.75
C HIS A 122 -9.45 -4.09 -6.06
N LEU A 123 -8.74 -3.64 -5.03
CA LEU A 123 -7.59 -2.76 -5.19
C LEU A 123 -6.46 -3.44 -5.98
N PHE A 124 -6.12 -4.68 -5.64
CA PHE A 124 -5.08 -5.42 -6.33
C PHE A 124 -5.44 -5.67 -7.80
N THR A 125 -6.68 -6.11 -8.07
CA THR A 125 -7.17 -6.31 -9.45
C THR A 125 -7.14 -5.01 -10.25
N HIS A 126 -7.50 -3.89 -9.61
CA HIS A 126 -7.47 -2.58 -10.26
C HIS A 126 -6.04 -2.14 -10.58
N VAL A 127 -5.12 -2.23 -9.60
CA VAL A 127 -3.70 -1.87 -9.78
C VAL A 127 -3.06 -2.68 -10.91
N GLN A 128 -3.37 -3.98 -11.04
CA GLN A 128 -2.86 -4.82 -12.14
C GLN A 128 -3.32 -4.37 -13.55
N ARG A 129 -4.40 -3.60 -13.63
CA ARG A 129 -4.93 -3.06 -14.90
C ARG A 129 -4.46 -1.65 -15.22
N LEU A 130 -3.75 -1.00 -14.30
CA LEU A 130 -3.23 0.35 -14.52
C LEU A 130 -2.09 0.34 -15.55
N SER A 131 -1.92 1.48 -16.22
CA SER A 131 -0.86 1.68 -17.21
C SER A 131 0.52 1.82 -16.55
N HIS A 132 1.58 1.61 -17.32
CA HIS A 132 2.97 1.66 -16.85
C HIS A 132 3.33 3.01 -16.21
N ARG A 133 2.74 4.11 -16.71
CA ARG A 133 2.91 5.45 -16.14
C ARG A 133 2.62 5.53 -14.63
N PHE A 134 1.63 4.77 -14.15
CA PHE A 134 1.31 4.72 -12.72
C PHE A 134 2.48 4.16 -11.90
N PHE A 135 3.13 3.11 -12.40
CA PHE A 135 4.25 2.45 -11.73
C PHE A 135 5.55 3.26 -11.82
N ASP A 136 5.75 4.00 -12.90
CA ASP A 136 6.91 4.90 -13.06
C ASP A 136 6.86 6.09 -12.10
N GLN A 137 5.66 6.58 -11.79
CA GLN A 137 5.46 7.72 -10.90
C GLN A 137 5.43 7.37 -9.42
N ARG A 138 5.25 6.09 -9.07
CA ARG A 138 5.08 5.62 -7.69
C ARG A 138 6.02 4.45 -7.40
N SER A 139 6.71 4.51 -6.26
CA SER A 139 7.56 3.40 -5.84
C SER A 139 6.73 2.17 -5.46
N ALA A 140 7.26 0.97 -5.71
CA ALA A 140 6.63 -0.30 -5.31
C ALA A 140 6.30 -0.33 -3.81
N GLY A 141 7.20 0.23 -2.96
CA GLY A 141 6.96 0.35 -1.53
C GLY A 141 5.75 1.19 -1.18
N SER A 142 5.50 2.30 -1.91
CA SER A 142 4.30 3.13 -1.68
C SER A 142 3.01 2.39 -2.04
N ILE A 143 3.01 1.60 -3.11
CA ILE A 143 1.88 0.78 -3.53
C ILE A 143 1.61 -0.32 -2.49
N LEU A 144 2.66 -0.99 -2.01
CA LEU A 144 2.57 -2.02 -0.97
C LEU A 144 1.95 -1.46 0.32
N VAL A 145 2.39 -0.27 0.77
CA VAL A 145 1.82 0.40 1.96
C VAL A 145 0.31 0.65 1.80
N ARG A 146 -0.18 1.01 0.60
CA ARG A 146 -1.61 1.19 0.35
C ARG A 146 -2.38 -0.12 0.45
N ILE A 147 -1.86 -1.19 -0.18
CA ILE A 147 -2.53 -2.51 -0.21
C ILE A 147 -2.49 -3.20 1.16
N MET A 148 -1.46 -2.95 1.97
CA MET A 148 -1.30 -3.60 3.27
C MET A 148 -1.73 -2.70 4.43
N ASN A 149 -1.02 -1.61 4.67
CA ASN A 149 -1.18 -0.83 5.89
C ASN A 149 -2.45 0.03 5.90
N ASP A 150 -2.76 0.71 4.78
CA ASP A 150 -3.97 1.54 4.72
C ASP A 150 -5.24 0.69 4.80
N ILE A 151 -5.25 -0.49 4.17
CA ILE A 151 -6.37 -1.43 4.30
C ILE A 151 -6.49 -1.98 5.73
N ASN A 152 -5.39 -2.31 6.41
CA ASN A 152 -5.41 -2.76 7.80
C ASN A 152 -5.96 -1.66 8.75
N SER A 153 -5.65 -0.39 8.49
CA SER A 153 -6.23 0.73 9.24
C SER A 153 -7.75 0.81 9.09
N LEU A 154 -8.28 0.44 7.92
CA LEU A 154 -9.72 0.32 7.69
C LEU A 154 -10.34 -0.87 8.43
N GLN A 155 -9.60 -1.95 8.62
CA GLN A 155 -10.06 -3.08 9.42
C GLN A 155 -10.41 -2.66 10.84
N GLU A 156 -9.53 -1.92 11.51
CA GLU A 156 -9.78 -1.41 12.87
C GLU A 156 -11.04 -0.53 12.94
N LEU A 157 -11.26 0.28 11.90
CA LEU A 157 -12.46 1.09 11.80
C LEU A 157 -13.73 0.25 11.76
N PHE A 158 -13.78 -0.80 10.95
CA PHE A 158 -14.96 -1.65 10.80
C PHE A 158 -15.18 -2.59 11.99
N THR A 159 -14.11 -3.16 12.56
CA THR A 159 -14.23 -4.17 13.63
C THR A 159 -14.50 -3.55 14.99
N SER A 160 -13.86 -2.45 15.30
CA SER A 160 -13.94 -1.81 16.62
C SER A 160 -14.48 -0.39 16.59
N GLY A 161 -14.18 0.40 15.57
CA GLY A 161 -14.50 1.83 15.54
C GLY A 161 -16.01 2.12 15.53
N VAL A 162 -16.68 1.76 14.44
CA VAL A 162 -18.10 2.11 14.21
C VAL A 162 -19.03 1.45 15.24
N ILE A 163 -18.75 0.20 15.60
CA ILE A 163 -19.62 -0.56 16.49
C ILE A 163 -19.45 -0.19 17.95
N ASN A 164 -18.22 0.06 18.39
CA ASN A 164 -18.03 0.60 19.73
C ASN A 164 -18.74 1.95 19.87
N LEU A 165 -18.66 2.80 18.83
CA LEU A 165 -19.41 4.06 18.81
C LEU A 165 -20.92 3.84 18.97
N LEU A 166 -21.49 2.93 18.18
CA LEU A 166 -22.92 2.61 18.26
C LEU A 166 -23.30 2.03 19.62
N THR A 167 -22.52 1.08 20.14
CA THR A 167 -22.74 0.47 21.45
C THR A 167 -22.66 1.52 22.56
N ASP A 168 -21.66 2.41 22.51
CA ASP A 168 -21.46 3.45 23.51
C ASP A 168 -22.58 4.50 23.47
N LEU A 169 -23.04 4.90 22.26
CA LEU A 169 -24.18 5.80 22.12
C LEU A 169 -25.49 5.19 22.64
N LEU A 170 -25.75 3.92 22.31
CA LEU A 170 -26.93 3.22 22.82
C LEU A 170 -26.88 3.06 24.36
N LEU A 171 -25.71 2.74 24.90
CA LEU A 171 -25.51 2.61 26.35
C LEU A 171 -25.74 3.96 27.05
N LEU A 172 -25.14 5.05 26.56
CA LEU A 172 -25.31 6.38 27.12
C LEU A 172 -26.77 6.86 27.05
N ALA A 173 -27.43 6.67 25.92
CA ALA A 173 -28.84 7.02 25.76
C ALA A 173 -29.71 6.20 26.74
N GLY A 174 -29.47 4.90 26.85
CA GLY A 174 -30.18 4.03 27.77
C GLY A 174 -29.96 4.41 29.23
N VAL A 175 -28.72 4.67 29.64
CA VAL A 175 -28.41 5.15 31.01
C VAL A 175 -29.13 6.45 31.32
N ILE A 176 -29.07 7.44 30.42
CA ILE A 176 -29.74 8.75 30.62
C ILE A 176 -31.26 8.57 30.78
N ILE A 177 -31.88 7.78 29.90
CA ILE A 177 -33.32 7.50 29.97
C ILE A 177 -33.69 6.86 31.33
N ILE A 178 -32.95 5.84 31.74
CA ILE A 178 -33.21 5.14 32.98
C ILE A 178 -33.01 6.06 34.20
N LEU A 179 -31.94 6.83 34.25
CA LEU A 179 -31.70 7.78 35.33
C LEU A 179 -32.84 8.78 35.49
N PHE A 180 -33.36 9.32 34.36
CA PHE A 180 -34.51 10.22 34.38
C PHE A 180 -35.81 9.53 34.87
N THR A 181 -35.98 8.24 34.57
CA THR A 181 -37.17 7.49 35.06
C THR A 181 -37.07 7.16 36.54
N LEU A 182 -35.86 6.98 37.07
CA LEU A 182 -35.64 6.65 38.48
C LEU A 182 -35.75 7.89 39.40
N SER A 183 -35.07 8.99 39.05
CA SER A 183 -35.18 10.26 39.77
C SER A 183 -34.68 11.42 38.87
N PRO A 184 -35.56 12.26 38.31
CA PRO A 184 -35.18 13.43 37.53
C PRO A 184 -34.29 14.41 38.29
N GLU A 185 -34.59 14.66 39.58
CA GLU A 185 -33.87 15.61 40.42
C GLU A 185 -32.41 15.21 40.61
N LEU A 186 -32.17 13.94 40.97
CA LEU A 186 -30.84 13.39 41.18
C LEU A 186 -30.04 13.33 39.84
N THR A 187 -30.75 13.05 38.74
CA THR A 187 -30.17 13.03 37.39
C THR A 187 -29.64 14.39 36.98
N ILE A 188 -30.45 15.48 37.17
CA ILE A 188 -30.04 16.84 36.87
C ILE A 188 -28.83 17.24 37.72
N ALA A 189 -28.84 16.93 39.01
CA ALA A 189 -27.72 17.22 39.92
C ALA A 189 -26.39 16.58 39.44
N ILE A 190 -26.43 15.36 38.99
CA ILE A 190 -25.25 14.65 38.46
C ILE A 190 -24.88 15.21 37.09
N MET A 191 -25.84 15.54 36.23
CA MET A 191 -25.56 16.07 34.89
C MET A 191 -24.81 17.40 34.92
N VAL A 192 -24.85 18.18 35.99
CA VAL A 192 -24.04 19.40 36.17
C VAL A 192 -22.53 19.11 36.12
N THR A 193 -22.10 17.87 36.44
CA THR A 193 -20.69 17.47 36.35
C THR A 193 -20.22 17.23 34.91
N LEU A 194 -21.13 16.97 33.96
CA LEU A 194 -20.81 16.65 32.57
C LEU A 194 -20.13 17.81 31.79
N PRO A 195 -20.62 19.05 31.83
CA PRO A 195 -19.97 20.19 31.17
C PRO A 195 -18.53 20.37 31.66
N ILE A 196 -18.28 20.20 32.97
CA ILE A 196 -16.95 20.30 33.57
C ILE A 196 -16.03 19.25 32.98
N MET A 197 -16.47 18.00 32.94
CA MET A 197 -15.71 16.92 32.35
C MET A 197 -15.46 17.12 30.85
N PHE A 198 -16.47 17.54 30.10
CA PHE A 198 -16.34 17.81 28.68
C PHE A 198 -15.26 18.86 28.38
N PHE A 199 -15.27 19.94 29.15
CA PHE A 199 -14.29 21.02 29.01
C PHE A 199 -12.86 20.55 29.36
N ILE A 200 -12.70 19.85 30.48
CA ILE A 200 -11.39 19.30 30.90
C ILE A 200 -10.88 18.29 29.86
N SER A 201 -11.74 17.37 29.46
CA SER A 201 -11.39 16.29 28.51
C SER A 201 -10.98 16.89 27.15
N THR A 202 -11.76 17.78 26.59
CA THR A 202 -11.49 18.38 25.26
C THR A 202 -10.23 19.25 25.27
N SER A 203 -10.03 20.07 26.31
CA SER A 203 -8.84 20.91 26.45
C SER A 203 -7.56 20.09 26.58
N LEU A 204 -7.57 19.04 27.43
CA LEU A 204 -6.41 18.19 27.66
C LEU A 204 -6.11 17.32 26.42
N ARG A 205 -7.14 16.76 25.78
CA ARG A 205 -6.98 15.98 24.55
C ARG A 205 -6.31 16.77 23.44
N LYS A 206 -6.69 18.06 23.26
CA LYS A 206 -6.04 18.93 22.28
C LYS A 206 -4.52 19.10 22.56
N LYS A 207 -4.14 19.26 23.83
CA LYS A 207 -2.73 19.35 24.24
C LYS A 207 -1.98 18.04 24.03
N ILE A 208 -2.58 16.90 24.41
CA ILE A 208 -2.03 15.56 24.22
C ILE A 208 -1.82 15.29 22.72
N ARG A 209 -2.83 15.55 21.89
CA ARG A 209 -2.74 15.38 20.43
C ARG A 209 -1.57 16.14 19.82
N ARG A 210 -1.38 17.42 20.18
CA ARG A 210 -0.24 18.22 19.71
C ARG A 210 1.10 17.61 20.11
N SER A 211 1.23 17.12 21.34
CA SER A 211 2.47 16.48 21.79
C SER A 211 2.75 15.17 21.03
N TRP A 212 1.73 14.37 20.75
CA TRP A 212 1.88 13.17 19.92
C TRP A 212 2.22 13.48 18.45
N GLN A 213 1.76 14.61 17.92
CA GLN A 213 2.19 15.08 16.60
C GLN A 213 3.68 15.41 16.59
N THR A 214 4.18 16.09 17.62
CA THR A 214 5.62 16.37 17.78
C THR A 214 6.43 15.07 17.86
N VAL A 215 5.97 14.07 18.63
CA VAL A 215 6.61 12.75 18.71
C VAL A 215 6.70 12.11 17.32
N ARG A 216 5.63 12.12 16.52
CA ARG A 216 5.65 11.56 15.17
C ARG A 216 6.68 12.23 14.26
N LEU A 217 6.78 13.55 14.30
CA LEU A 217 7.78 14.29 13.52
C LEU A 217 9.20 13.92 13.93
N LYS A 218 9.48 13.85 15.25
CA LYS A 218 10.81 13.46 15.76
C LYS A 218 11.13 12.01 15.46
N GLN A 219 10.15 11.10 15.56
CA GLN A 219 10.29 9.70 15.18
C GLN A 219 10.57 9.53 13.69
N SER A 220 9.89 10.29 12.82
CA SER A 220 10.15 10.28 11.38
C SER A 220 11.57 10.71 11.07
N LYS A 221 12.07 11.80 11.71
CA LYS A 221 13.46 12.26 11.58
C LYS A 221 14.46 11.18 12.00
N LEU A 222 14.19 10.50 13.13
CA LEU A 222 15.02 9.41 13.63
C LEU A 222 15.05 8.22 12.64
N ASN A 223 13.91 7.79 12.15
CA ASN A 223 13.81 6.70 11.19
C ASN A 223 14.53 7.02 9.87
N SER A 224 14.39 8.26 9.38
CA SER A 224 15.08 8.70 8.16
C SER A 224 16.61 8.65 8.34
N HIS A 225 17.11 9.13 9.47
CA HIS A 225 18.54 9.08 9.76
C HIS A 225 19.07 7.66 9.93
N LEU A 226 18.31 6.77 10.60
CA LEU A 226 18.66 5.35 10.72
C LEU A 226 18.74 4.68 9.34
N ASN A 227 17.74 4.92 8.49
CA ASN A 227 17.72 4.36 7.14
C ASN A 227 18.93 4.84 6.30
N GLU A 228 19.24 6.14 6.36
CA GLU A 228 20.39 6.73 5.67
C GLU A 228 21.71 6.17 6.21
N SER A 229 21.87 6.07 7.54
CA SER A 229 23.08 5.53 8.17
C SER A 229 23.32 4.06 7.83
N ILE A 230 22.24 3.24 7.78
CA ILE A 230 22.35 1.82 7.40
C ILE A 230 22.69 1.67 5.92
N GLN A 231 22.00 2.41 5.03
CA GLN A 231 22.29 2.36 3.59
C GLN A 231 23.69 2.92 3.27
N GLY A 232 24.12 3.96 3.99
CA GLY A 232 25.41 4.61 3.82
C GLY A 232 26.56 4.01 4.64
N ILE A 233 26.38 2.86 5.30
CA ILE A 233 27.35 2.33 6.27
C ILE A 233 28.75 2.14 5.67
N ARG A 234 28.83 1.65 4.41
CA ARG A 234 30.10 1.48 3.70
C ARG A 234 30.84 2.81 3.51
N VAL A 235 30.11 3.88 3.23
CA VAL A 235 30.67 5.22 3.06
C VAL A 235 31.16 5.76 4.41
N THR A 236 30.32 5.62 5.46
CA THR A 236 30.69 6.02 6.83
C THR A 236 31.99 5.33 7.26
N GLN A 237 32.11 4.01 7.08
CA GLN A 237 33.30 3.24 7.43
C GLN A 237 34.49 3.59 6.54
N ALA A 238 34.30 3.74 5.23
CA ALA A 238 35.38 4.07 4.30
C ALA A 238 36.03 5.43 4.61
N PHE A 239 35.26 6.36 5.18
CA PHE A 239 35.73 7.70 5.58
C PHE A 239 35.97 7.84 7.09
N THR A 240 35.86 6.76 7.86
CA THR A 240 36.07 6.74 9.33
C THR A 240 35.25 7.84 10.03
N GLN A 241 33.95 7.92 9.71
CA GLN A 241 33.03 8.94 10.25
C GLN A 241 32.00 8.36 11.24
N GLU A 242 32.31 7.21 11.86
CA GLU A 242 31.40 6.51 12.77
C GLU A 242 31.08 7.37 14.02
N GLU A 243 32.10 8.01 14.60
CA GLU A 243 31.91 8.84 15.81
C GLU A 243 31.02 10.06 15.52
N GLU A 244 31.22 10.73 14.37
CA GLU A 244 30.41 11.90 14.00
C GLU A 244 28.95 11.47 13.70
N ASN A 245 28.75 10.31 13.05
CA ASN A 245 27.42 9.76 12.80
C ASN A 245 26.72 9.35 14.11
N MET A 246 27.47 8.76 15.07
CA MET A 246 26.93 8.42 16.40
C MET A 246 26.55 9.68 17.20
N ALA A 247 27.39 10.73 17.18
CA ALA A 247 27.09 11.98 17.86
C ALA A 247 25.84 12.67 17.30
N TYR A 248 25.65 12.62 15.97
CA TYR A 248 24.44 13.14 15.33
C TYR A 248 23.21 12.31 15.70
N PHE A 249 23.33 10.95 15.66
CA PHE A 249 22.26 10.04 16.07
C PHE A 249 21.83 10.29 17.51
N ASP A 250 22.78 10.44 18.44
CA ASP A 250 22.48 10.72 19.85
C ASP A 250 21.68 12.01 20.01
N GLY A 251 22.03 13.08 19.28
CA GLY A 251 21.27 14.32 19.26
C GLY A 251 19.82 14.13 18.81
N VAL A 252 19.61 13.43 17.71
CA VAL A 252 18.26 13.15 17.17
C VAL A 252 17.46 12.24 18.11
N ASN A 253 18.12 11.23 18.69
CA ASN A 253 17.51 10.31 19.64
C ASN A 253 17.10 11.01 20.94
N GLN A 254 17.93 11.92 21.43
CA GLN A 254 17.63 12.74 22.61
C GLN A 254 16.41 13.67 22.37
N GLU A 255 16.32 14.30 21.19
CA GLU A 255 15.15 15.10 20.81
C GLU A 255 13.86 14.23 20.78
N ASN A 256 13.96 13.02 20.24
CA ASN A 256 12.85 12.07 20.20
C ASN A 256 12.44 11.64 21.62
N TYR A 257 13.41 11.29 22.49
CA TYR A 257 13.17 10.92 23.87
C TYR A 257 12.45 12.03 24.66
N GLN A 258 12.91 13.29 24.52
CA GLN A 258 12.27 14.42 25.19
C GLN A 258 10.82 14.62 24.73
N SER A 259 10.56 14.46 23.44
CA SER A 259 9.21 14.53 22.87
C SER A 259 8.31 13.44 23.42
N TRP A 260 8.80 12.20 23.51
CA TRP A 260 8.09 11.07 24.12
C TRP A 260 7.78 11.33 25.59
N ARG A 261 8.77 11.79 26.36
CA ARG A 261 8.63 12.11 27.79
C ARG A 261 7.54 13.16 28.02
N GLU A 262 7.52 14.22 27.20
CA GLU A 262 6.50 15.26 27.29
C GLU A 262 5.10 14.77 26.94
N ALA A 263 4.96 14.00 25.85
CA ALA A 263 3.70 13.43 25.42
C ALA A 263 3.15 12.44 26.47
N THR A 264 4.00 11.54 26.97
CA THR A 264 3.63 10.57 28.02
C THR A 264 3.22 11.25 29.32
N ARG A 265 3.94 12.30 29.75
CA ARG A 265 3.57 13.09 30.95
C ARG A 265 2.17 13.70 30.82
N LYS A 266 1.86 14.30 29.67
CA LYS A 266 0.52 14.88 29.43
C LYS A 266 -0.55 13.80 29.33
N ASN A 267 -0.24 12.68 28.68
CA ASN A 267 -1.17 11.56 28.56
C ASN A 267 -1.46 10.90 29.91
N ALA A 268 -0.45 10.75 30.77
CA ALA A 268 -0.59 10.19 32.11
C ALA A 268 -1.52 11.02 33.02
N MET A 269 -1.65 12.32 32.78
CA MET A 269 -2.57 13.19 33.54
C MET A 269 -4.02 13.01 33.12
N PHE A 270 -4.31 12.39 31.98
CA PHE A 270 -5.69 12.29 31.46
C PHE A 270 -6.58 11.43 32.34
N ARG A 271 -6.12 10.21 32.64
CA ARG A 271 -6.92 9.25 33.43
C ARG A 271 -7.21 9.75 34.85
N PRO A 272 -6.23 10.25 35.64
CA PRO A 272 -6.51 10.82 36.97
C PRO A 272 -7.49 11.99 36.96
N LEU A 273 -7.42 12.88 35.95
CA LEU A 273 -8.36 14.00 35.84
C LEU A 273 -9.80 13.53 35.56
N VAL A 274 -9.95 12.49 34.72
CA VAL A 274 -11.27 11.87 34.49
C VAL A 274 -11.77 11.19 35.77
N GLU A 275 -10.91 10.48 36.49
CA GLU A 275 -11.25 9.85 37.78
C GLU A 275 -11.62 10.88 38.86
N MET A 276 -10.93 12.02 38.92
CA MET A 276 -11.34 13.14 39.80
C MET A 276 -12.73 13.67 39.47
N THR A 277 -13.06 13.79 38.19
CA THR A 277 -14.41 14.24 37.78
C THR A 277 -15.47 13.22 38.16
N ASN A 278 -15.16 11.91 38.03
CA ASN A 278 -16.03 10.83 38.52
C ASN A 278 -16.20 10.92 40.04
N ALA A 279 -15.12 11.16 40.79
CA ALA A 279 -15.18 11.34 42.25
C ALA A 279 -16.06 12.54 42.63
N ILE A 280 -16.02 13.65 41.90
CA ILE A 280 -16.93 14.79 42.09
C ILE A 280 -18.38 14.35 41.86
N GLY A 281 -18.66 13.64 40.77
CA GLY A 281 -20.00 13.11 40.47
C GLY A 281 -20.49 12.17 41.57
N THR A 282 -19.60 11.31 42.09
CA THR A 282 -19.92 10.41 43.24
C THR A 282 -20.17 11.21 44.50
N ALA A 283 -19.40 12.26 44.78
CA ALA A 283 -19.62 13.12 45.94
C ALA A 283 -20.98 13.84 45.86
N VAL A 284 -21.35 14.35 44.69
CA VAL A 284 -22.68 14.95 44.44
C VAL A 284 -23.77 13.90 44.64
N LEU A 285 -23.58 12.69 44.09
CA LEU A 285 -24.52 11.58 44.28
C LEU A 285 -24.72 11.26 45.79
N ILE A 286 -23.61 11.16 46.54
CA ILE A 286 -23.70 10.85 47.99
C ILE A 286 -24.39 11.97 48.76
N TRP A 287 -23.95 13.20 48.56
CA TRP A 287 -24.51 14.35 49.29
C TRP A 287 -25.98 14.59 48.97
N TYR A 288 -26.33 14.73 47.71
CA TYR A 288 -27.70 15.05 47.32
C TYR A 288 -28.62 13.82 47.38
N GLY A 289 -28.12 12.63 47.01
CA GLY A 289 -28.84 11.38 47.12
C GLY A 289 -29.17 11.02 48.56
N ALA A 290 -28.25 11.22 49.54
CA ALA A 290 -28.51 11.03 50.95
C ALA A 290 -29.63 12.00 51.42
N THR A 291 -29.63 13.25 51.01
CA THR A 291 -30.70 14.21 51.36
C THR A 291 -32.04 13.73 50.82
N LEU A 292 -32.10 13.21 49.58
CA LEU A 292 -33.34 12.67 49.02
C LEU A 292 -33.82 11.38 49.74
N ILE A 293 -32.91 10.55 50.20
CA ILE A 293 -33.24 9.36 51.03
C ILE A 293 -33.79 9.81 52.37
N MET A 294 -33.17 10.78 53.05
CA MET A 294 -33.64 11.30 54.34
C MET A 294 -35.04 11.94 54.23
N ASN A 295 -35.36 12.49 53.07
CA ASN A 295 -36.68 13.06 52.76
C ASN A 295 -37.68 12.02 52.22
N GLU A 296 -37.31 10.74 52.22
CA GLU A 296 -38.14 9.62 51.73
C GLU A 296 -38.53 9.76 50.22
N THR A 297 -37.83 10.59 49.46
CA THR A 297 -38.13 10.84 48.05
C THR A 297 -37.62 9.70 47.17
N ILE A 298 -36.50 9.08 47.52
CA ILE A 298 -35.92 7.93 46.83
C ILE A 298 -35.57 6.80 47.81
N THR A 299 -35.55 5.57 47.31
CA THR A 299 -35.12 4.39 48.09
C THR A 299 -33.61 4.18 48.06
N ILE A 300 -33.10 3.38 49.01
CA ILE A 300 -31.67 2.99 49.03
C ILE A 300 -31.31 2.23 47.75
N GLY A 301 -32.21 1.39 47.25
CA GLY A 301 -31.98 0.64 46.00
C GLY A 301 -31.88 1.51 44.77
N VAL A 302 -32.70 2.58 44.69
CA VAL A 302 -32.57 3.59 43.63
C VAL A 302 -31.20 4.29 43.72
N PHE A 303 -30.77 4.69 44.91
CA PHE A 303 -29.45 5.31 45.13
C PHE A 303 -28.29 4.40 44.66
N VAL A 304 -28.36 3.11 45.04
CA VAL A 304 -27.36 2.12 44.62
C VAL A 304 -27.37 1.92 43.08
N SER A 305 -28.56 1.88 42.49
CA SER A 305 -28.68 1.82 41.03
C SER A 305 -28.00 3.02 40.36
N PHE A 306 -28.18 4.24 40.89
CA PHE A 306 -27.47 5.44 40.41
C PHE A 306 -25.97 5.32 40.50
N ALA A 307 -25.43 4.74 41.58
CA ALA A 307 -23.99 4.53 41.75
C ALA A 307 -23.42 3.59 40.66
N PHE A 308 -24.14 2.51 40.34
CA PHE A 308 -23.76 1.64 39.22
C PHE A 308 -23.81 2.35 37.85
N TYR A 309 -24.90 3.08 37.57
CA TYR A 309 -25.03 3.80 36.30
C TYR A 309 -24.02 4.93 36.15
N LEU A 310 -23.67 5.60 37.24
CA LEU A 310 -22.62 6.62 37.23
C LEU A 310 -21.27 6.00 36.80
N GLY A 311 -20.92 4.84 37.29
CA GLY A 311 -19.73 4.09 36.89
C GLY A 311 -19.76 3.71 35.40
N MET A 312 -20.92 3.29 34.89
CA MET A 312 -21.10 2.89 33.49
C MET A 312 -21.09 4.07 32.52
N PHE A 313 -21.37 5.27 32.99
CA PHE A 313 -21.48 6.49 32.17
C PHE A 313 -20.11 7.01 31.70
N TRP A 314 -19.07 6.84 32.51
CA TRP A 314 -17.75 7.45 32.24
C TRP A 314 -16.92 6.71 31.20
N GLU A 315 -17.04 5.42 31.10
CA GLU A 315 -16.26 4.59 30.20
C GLU A 315 -16.51 4.91 28.72
N PRO A 316 -17.78 4.99 28.23
CA PRO A 316 -18.10 5.40 26.86
C PRO A 316 -17.56 6.78 26.51
N ILE A 317 -17.70 7.77 27.39
CA ILE A 317 -17.21 9.13 27.15
C ILE A 317 -15.70 9.14 26.99
N SER A 318 -14.98 8.35 27.78
CA SER A 318 -13.52 8.22 27.66
C SER A 318 -13.12 7.57 26.33
N ARG A 319 -13.88 6.60 25.81
CA ARG A 319 -13.62 5.92 24.54
C ARG A 319 -13.97 6.76 23.31
N LEU A 320 -14.96 7.65 23.38
CA LEU A 320 -15.36 8.49 22.23
C LEU A 320 -14.18 9.20 21.56
N GLY A 321 -13.17 9.62 22.32
CA GLY A 321 -11.98 10.25 21.75
C GLY A 321 -11.08 9.28 20.99
N GLN A 322 -10.99 8.03 21.39
CA GLN A 322 -10.24 7.00 20.66
C GLN A 322 -10.96 6.64 19.37
N VAL A 323 -12.28 6.46 19.43
CA VAL A 323 -13.11 6.19 18.25
C VAL A 323 -13.02 7.33 17.24
N TYR A 324 -13.05 8.57 17.68
CA TYR A 324 -12.87 9.74 16.80
C TYR A 324 -11.50 9.69 16.09
N ASN A 325 -10.42 9.37 16.79
CA ASN A 325 -9.11 9.22 16.16
C ASN A 325 -9.07 8.04 15.17
N GLN A 326 -9.69 6.91 15.49
CA GLN A 326 -9.81 5.77 14.56
C GLN A 326 -10.61 6.15 13.31
N LEU A 327 -11.69 6.91 13.46
CA LEU A 327 -12.46 7.43 12.32
C LEU A 327 -11.61 8.34 11.42
N LEU A 328 -10.83 9.26 11.99
CA LEU A 328 -9.94 10.14 11.23
C LEU A 328 -8.85 9.36 10.51
N MET A 329 -8.22 8.40 11.17
CA MET A 329 -7.18 7.55 10.57
C MET A 329 -7.75 6.70 9.44
N GLY A 330 -8.88 6.04 9.67
CA GLY A 330 -9.57 5.25 8.66
C GLY A 330 -10.00 6.09 7.46
N MET A 331 -10.48 7.31 7.69
CA MET A 331 -10.85 8.22 6.60
C MET A 331 -9.63 8.64 5.77
N ALA A 332 -8.51 9.02 6.40
CA ALA A 332 -7.29 9.35 5.69
C ALA A 332 -6.77 8.15 4.86
N SER A 333 -6.83 6.93 5.40
CA SER A 333 -6.47 5.71 4.67
C SER A 333 -7.44 5.42 3.52
N SER A 334 -8.75 5.63 3.73
CA SER A 334 -9.75 5.45 2.67
C SER A 334 -9.55 6.44 1.51
N GLU A 335 -9.22 7.70 1.79
CA GLU A 335 -8.93 8.71 0.77
C GLU A 335 -7.78 8.24 -0.14
N ARG A 336 -6.68 7.76 0.45
CA ARG A 336 -5.53 7.26 -0.29
C ARG A 336 -5.82 5.99 -1.10
N ILE A 337 -6.67 5.10 -0.58
CA ILE A 337 -7.10 3.89 -1.31
C ILE A 337 -7.99 4.26 -2.49
N PHE A 338 -8.95 5.18 -2.28
CA PHE A 338 -9.84 5.60 -3.36
C PHE A 338 -9.12 6.44 -4.42
N GLU A 339 -8.08 7.19 -4.06
CA GLU A 339 -7.19 7.82 -5.04
C GLU A 339 -6.62 6.79 -6.04
N PHE A 340 -6.21 5.61 -5.54
CA PHE A 340 -5.73 4.53 -6.42
C PHE A 340 -6.86 3.89 -7.22
N LEU A 341 -8.02 3.65 -6.62
CA LEU A 341 -9.17 3.05 -7.30
C LEU A 341 -9.83 3.98 -8.34
N ASP A 342 -9.64 5.29 -8.20
CA ASP A 342 -10.14 6.30 -9.13
C ASP A 342 -9.16 6.60 -10.27
N GLU A 343 -7.89 6.16 -10.13
CA GLU A 343 -6.89 6.28 -11.20
C GLU A 343 -7.35 5.53 -12.44
N GLN A 344 -7.35 6.21 -13.58
CA GLN A 344 -7.75 5.61 -14.85
C GLN A 344 -6.51 5.18 -15.65
N PRO A 345 -6.52 4.01 -16.27
CA PRO A 345 -5.43 3.63 -17.17
C PRO A 345 -5.35 4.62 -18.35
N ASN A 346 -4.15 5.17 -18.59
CA ASN A 346 -3.92 6.09 -19.70
C ASN A 346 -3.95 5.38 -21.06
N VAL A 347 -3.56 4.10 -21.09
CA VAL A 347 -3.66 3.25 -22.26
C VAL A 347 -4.97 2.47 -22.17
N LYS A 348 -5.95 2.82 -22.99
CA LYS A 348 -7.27 2.18 -23.01
C LYS A 348 -7.43 1.34 -24.26
N GLU A 349 -7.97 0.14 -24.08
CA GLU A 349 -8.38 -0.69 -25.20
C GLU A 349 -9.71 -0.17 -25.78
N LYS A 350 -9.79 -0.09 -27.12
CA LYS A 350 -11.03 0.30 -27.78
C LYS A 350 -12.05 -0.82 -27.68
N PRO A 351 -13.36 -0.51 -27.61
CA PRO A 351 -14.40 -1.55 -27.56
C PRO A 351 -14.43 -2.45 -28.81
N ASP A 352 -13.98 -1.92 -29.95
CA ASP A 352 -13.89 -2.56 -31.25
C ASP A 352 -12.46 -3.02 -31.60
N ALA A 353 -11.61 -3.23 -30.59
CA ALA A 353 -10.22 -3.63 -30.78
C ALA A 353 -10.11 -4.97 -31.51
N ILE A 354 -9.23 -5.00 -32.52
CA ILE A 354 -9.02 -6.15 -33.39
C ILE A 354 -8.21 -7.22 -32.65
N HIS A 355 -8.73 -8.45 -32.59
CA HIS A 355 -8.00 -9.60 -32.09
C HIS A 355 -7.27 -10.32 -33.22
N LYS A 356 -5.96 -10.15 -33.33
CA LYS A 356 -5.10 -10.88 -34.26
C LYS A 356 -4.40 -12.04 -33.55
N LYS A 357 -4.65 -13.28 -33.96
CA LYS A 357 -3.99 -14.47 -33.39
C LYS A 357 -2.50 -14.54 -33.74
N LYS A 358 -2.09 -13.99 -34.89
CA LYS A 358 -0.71 -13.98 -35.36
C LYS A 358 -0.42 -12.69 -36.12
N ILE A 359 0.75 -12.11 -35.88
CA ILE A 359 1.28 -10.97 -36.62
C ILE A 359 2.56 -11.40 -37.34
N ASN A 360 2.87 -10.74 -38.48
CA ASN A 360 4.10 -10.97 -39.21
C ASN A 360 5.27 -10.19 -38.59
N GLY A 361 4.96 -9.08 -37.93
CA GLY A 361 5.92 -8.28 -37.19
C GLY A 361 6.51 -7.12 -37.97
N GLU A 362 5.90 -6.67 -39.08
CA GLU A 362 6.28 -5.40 -39.69
C GLU A 362 5.88 -4.22 -38.79
N ILE A 363 6.82 -3.29 -38.52
CA ILE A 363 6.57 -2.14 -37.65
C ILE A 363 6.81 -0.86 -38.46
N SER A 364 5.87 0.09 -38.38
CA SER A 364 6.06 1.42 -38.98
C SER A 364 5.73 2.54 -37.97
N PHE A 365 6.61 3.53 -37.94
CA PHE A 365 6.47 4.80 -37.24
C PHE A 365 6.22 5.90 -38.26
N GLU A 366 5.13 6.64 -38.10
CA GLU A 366 4.74 7.73 -38.99
C GLU A 366 4.60 9.01 -38.17
N GLU A 367 5.56 9.95 -38.30
CA GLU A 367 5.59 11.25 -37.59
C GLU A 367 5.33 11.12 -36.06
N VAL A 368 5.91 10.09 -35.40
CA VAL A 368 5.61 9.79 -34.04
C VAL A 368 6.23 10.79 -33.08
N GLU A 369 5.37 11.41 -32.27
CA GLU A 369 5.74 12.29 -31.16
C GLU A 369 5.35 11.65 -29.82
N PHE A 370 6.17 11.88 -28.79
CA PHE A 370 5.86 11.40 -27.45
C PHE A 370 6.45 12.29 -26.36
N SER A 371 5.67 12.45 -25.28
CA SER A 371 6.08 13.12 -24.04
C SER A 371 5.63 12.32 -22.82
N TYR A 372 6.52 12.10 -21.85
CA TYR A 372 6.17 11.49 -20.55
C TYR A 372 5.41 12.47 -19.66
N ASP A 373 5.71 13.75 -19.79
CA ASP A 373 5.07 14.86 -19.11
C ASP A 373 4.75 15.97 -20.14
N GLU A 374 4.01 16.99 -19.75
CA GLU A 374 3.64 18.12 -20.62
C GLU A 374 4.83 19.07 -20.94
N LYS A 375 5.98 18.89 -20.26
CA LYS A 375 7.10 19.84 -20.31
C LYS A 375 8.19 19.44 -21.29
N ARG A 376 8.36 18.13 -21.58
CA ARG A 376 9.51 17.64 -22.32
C ARG A 376 9.13 16.56 -23.32
N LYS A 377 9.29 16.85 -24.61
CA LYS A 377 9.13 15.83 -25.66
C LYS A 377 10.32 14.87 -25.63
N ALA A 378 10.03 13.58 -25.56
CA ALA A 378 11.02 12.49 -25.63
C ALA A 378 11.26 12.03 -27.07
N LEU A 379 10.26 12.19 -27.98
CA LEU A 379 10.39 11.95 -29.42
C LEU A 379 9.77 13.10 -30.21
N HIS A 380 10.41 13.47 -31.31
CA HIS A 380 10.04 14.60 -32.18
C HIS A 380 9.82 14.10 -33.61
N ALA A 381 8.57 13.83 -34.00
CA ALA A 381 8.16 13.44 -35.36
C ALA A 381 9.08 12.36 -36.00
N VAL A 382 9.27 11.25 -35.26
CA VAL A 382 10.16 10.16 -35.69
C VAL A 382 9.43 9.25 -36.67
N SER A 383 10.03 9.04 -37.86
CA SER A 383 9.49 8.19 -38.93
C SER A 383 10.52 7.16 -39.39
N PHE A 384 10.15 5.88 -39.37
CA PHE A 384 10.92 4.75 -39.91
C PHE A 384 10.04 3.50 -40.05
N SER A 385 10.54 2.50 -40.78
CA SER A 385 9.88 1.19 -40.88
C SER A 385 10.86 0.07 -40.62
N ILE A 386 10.37 -1.04 -40.07
CA ILE A 386 11.12 -2.27 -39.82
C ILE A 386 10.38 -3.39 -40.57
N PRO A 387 10.96 -3.96 -41.63
CA PRO A 387 10.36 -5.08 -42.32
C PRO A 387 10.23 -6.31 -41.40
N ALA A 388 9.22 -7.15 -41.62
CA ALA A 388 9.06 -8.39 -40.87
C ALA A 388 10.32 -9.26 -41.00
N GLY A 389 10.76 -9.83 -39.86
CA GLY A 389 11.93 -10.69 -39.77
C GLY A 389 13.28 -9.96 -39.86
N SER A 390 13.33 -8.64 -39.84
CA SER A 390 14.57 -7.85 -39.85
C SER A 390 14.95 -7.34 -38.46
N THR A 391 16.24 -7.05 -38.28
CA THR A 391 16.82 -6.57 -37.03
C THR A 391 17.17 -5.09 -37.13
N LEU A 392 16.60 -4.29 -36.24
CA LEU A 392 16.90 -2.86 -36.07
C LEU A 392 17.73 -2.62 -34.82
N ALA A 393 18.86 -1.94 -34.91
CA ALA A 393 19.61 -1.43 -33.78
C ALA A 393 19.31 0.07 -33.56
N LEU A 394 18.92 0.43 -32.32
CA LEU A 394 18.78 1.82 -31.89
C LEU A 394 20.04 2.25 -31.12
N VAL A 395 20.68 3.31 -31.61
CA VAL A 395 21.96 3.81 -31.10
C VAL A 395 21.82 5.30 -30.75
N GLY A 396 22.54 5.76 -29.74
CA GLY A 396 22.53 7.17 -29.32
C GLY A 396 22.90 7.35 -27.87
N HIS A 397 23.08 8.57 -27.42
CA HIS A 397 23.39 8.88 -26.02
C HIS A 397 22.24 8.52 -25.07
N THR A 398 22.55 8.42 -23.77
CA THR A 398 21.51 8.25 -22.74
C THR A 398 20.51 9.40 -22.83
N GLY A 399 19.21 9.09 -22.79
CA GLY A 399 18.15 10.09 -22.94
C GLY A 399 17.81 10.47 -24.38
N SER A 400 18.38 9.81 -25.41
CA SER A 400 18.07 10.08 -26.82
C SER A 400 16.72 9.55 -27.30
N GLY A 401 15.97 8.76 -26.51
CA GLY A 401 14.65 8.25 -26.86
C GLY A 401 14.60 6.75 -27.23
N LYS A 402 15.69 5.99 -27.12
CA LYS A 402 15.76 4.55 -27.46
C LYS A 402 14.73 3.70 -26.69
N THR A 403 14.77 3.76 -25.36
CA THR A 403 13.83 3.03 -24.49
C THR A 403 12.39 3.51 -24.70
N THR A 404 12.21 4.78 -25.07
CA THR A 404 10.88 5.32 -25.40
C THR A 404 10.28 4.63 -26.62
N ILE A 405 11.06 4.38 -27.69
CA ILE A 405 10.61 3.63 -28.87
C ILE A 405 10.19 2.20 -28.47
N ALA A 406 10.99 1.50 -27.65
CA ALA A 406 10.67 0.17 -27.15
C ALA A 406 9.35 0.14 -26.37
N ASN A 407 9.15 1.11 -25.47
CA ASN A 407 7.94 1.24 -24.68
C ASN A 407 6.69 1.54 -25.52
N LEU A 408 6.84 2.31 -26.60
CA LEU A 408 5.75 2.62 -27.52
C LEU A 408 5.38 1.43 -28.40
N ILE A 409 6.35 0.62 -28.88
CA ILE A 409 6.06 -0.61 -29.64
C ILE A 409 5.26 -1.58 -28.79
N SER A 410 5.60 -1.73 -27.51
CA SER A 410 4.91 -2.60 -26.53
C SER A 410 3.59 -2.01 -26.04
N ARG A 411 3.28 -0.79 -26.50
CA ARG A 411 2.11 -0.03 -26.06
C ARG A 411 1.99 0.04 -24.53
N PHE A 412 3.12 0.28 -23.83
CA PHE A 412 3.11 0.69 -22.43
C PHE A 412 2.65 2.13 -22.27
N TYR A 413 2.81 2.91 -23.35
CA TYR A 413 2.33 4.26 -23.54
C TYR A 413 1.73 4.40 -24.94
N ASP A 414 0.75 5.26 -25.13
CA ASP A 414 0.26 5.68 -26.43
C ASP A 414 1.04 6.93 -26.89
N ALA A 415 1.33 7.02 -28.20
CA ALA A 415 1.97 8.18 -28.78
C ALA A 415 1.12 9.45 -28.60
N THR A 416 1.77 10.60 -28.37
CA THR A 416 1.07 11.90 -28.24
C THR A 416 0.76 12.54 -29.60
N GLY A 417 1.45 12.12 -30.67
CA GLY A 417 1.23 12.51 -32.04
C GLY A 417 1.76 11.46 -33.01
N GLY A 418 1.31 11.50 -34.26
CA GLY A 418 1.65 10.50 -35.27
C GLY A 418 0.99 9.14 -35.06
N THR A 419 1.47 8.10 -35.75
CA THR A 419 0.87 6.76 -35.70
C THR A 419 1.94 5.68 -35.73
N ILE A 420 1.77 4.66 -34.89
CA ILE A 420 2.57 3.42 -34.91
C ILE A 420 1.69 2.32 -35.43
N LYS A 421 2.16 1.57 -36.45
CA LYS A 421 1.43 0.46 -37.03
C LYS A 421 2.22 -0.85 -36.93
N ILE A 422 1.50 -1.95 -36.74
CA ILE A 422 2.05 -3.31 -36.86
C ILE A 422 1.26 -4.02 -37.94
N ASP A 423 1.94 -4.57 -38.96
CA ASP A 423 1.36 -5.15 -40.17
C ASP A 423 0.30 -4.24 -40.81
N GLY A 424 0.61 -2.93 -40.91
CA GLY A 424 -0.27 -1.92 -41.45
C GLY A 424 -1.44 -1.47 -40.57
N VAL A 425 -1.66 -2.12 -39.40
CA VAL A 425 -2.74 -1.80 -38.48
C VAL A 425 -2.22 -0.89 -37.36
N PRO A 426 -2.84 0.28 -37.08
CA PRO A 426 -2.49 1.09 -35.93
C PRO A 426 -2.57 0.31 -34.63
N ILE A 427 -1.52 0.39 -33.79
CA ILE A 427 -1.44 -0.39 -32.54
C ILE A 427 -2.59 -0.08 -31.57
N GLN A 428 -3.18 1.11 -31.65
CA GLN A 428 -4.34 1.51 -30.86
C GLN A 428 -5.62 0.76 -31.21
N ASN A 429 -5.67 0.17 -32.42
CA ASN A 429 -6.81 -0.62 -32.88
C ASN A 429 -6.64 -2.13 -32.60
N LEU A 430 -5.46 -2.55 -32.12
CA LEU A 430 -5.22 -3.94 -31.70
C LEU A 430 -5.57 -4.11 -30.22
N SER A 431 -6.12 -5.26 -29.85
CA SER A 431 -6.29 -5.59 -28.44
C SER A 431 -4.94 -5.75 -27.76
N LEU A 432 -4.83 -5.29 -26.50
CA LEU A 432 -3.58 -5.34 -25.76
C LEU A 432 -3.08 -6.77 -25.54
N ALA A 433 -4.01 -7.71 -25.31
CA ALA A 433 -3.68 -9.11 -25.17
C ALA A 433 -3.08 -9.68 -26.47
N SER A 434 -3.71 -9.39 -27.61
CA SER A 434 -3.26 -9.82 -28.94
C SER A 434 -1.91 -9.25 -29.31
N LEU A 435 -1.69 -7.96 -29.02
CA LEU A 435 -0.42 -7.27 -29.28
C LEU A 435 0.71 -7.83 -28.40
N ARG A 436 0.51 -7.87 -27.09
CA ARG A 436 1.53 -8.24 -26.12
C ARG A 436 1.88 -9.73 -26.13
N SER A 437 0.96 -10.61 -26.51
CA SER A 437 1.27 -12.03 -26.68
C SER A 437 2.23 -12.31 -27.85
N GLN A 438 2.38 -11.36 -28.78
CA GLN A 438 3.26 -11.47 -29.92
C GLN A 438 4.55 -10.63 -29.81
N ILE A 439 4.76 -10.00 -28.66
CA ILE A 439 5.96 -9.18 -28.34
C ILE A 439 6.61 -9.73 -27.08
N SER A 440 7.89 -10.07 -27.15
CA SER A 440 8.69 -10.35 -25.96
C SER A 440 9.71 -9.24 -25.74
N ILE A 441 9.89 -8.89 -24.45
CA ILE A 441 10.86 -7.89 -24.03
C ILE A 441 11.89 -8.56 -23.12
N VAL A 442 13.14 -8.41 -23.44
CA VAL A 442 14.26 -8.75 -22.57
C VAL A 442 14.86 -7.45 -22.04
N LEU A 443 14.67 -7.22 -20.74
CA LEU A 443 15.15 -6.02 -20.08
C LEU A 443 16.62 -6.12 -19.66
N GLN A 444 17.27 -4.98 -19.53
CA GLN A 444 18.64 -4.85 -19.03
C GLN A 444 18.80 -5.53 -17.67
N ASP A 445 17.93 -5.20 -16.70
CA ASP A 445 17.86 -5.86 -15.41
C ASP A 445 16.81 -6.95 -15.47
N THR A 446 17.27 -8.20 -15.69
CA THR A 446 16.40 -9.36 -15.77
C THR A 446 15.74 -9.65 -14.43
N PHE A 447 14.41 -9.60 -14.40
CA PHE A 447 13.63 -9.95 -13.22
C PHE A 447 13.32 -11.46 -13.19
N ILE A 448 13.72 -12.10 -12.09
CA ILE A 448 13.42 -13.51 -11.79
C ILE A 448 12.44 -13.53 -10.62
N PHE A 449 11.33 -14.23 -10.80
CA PHE A 449 10.33 -14.45 -9.75
C PHE A 449 10.81 -15.51 -8.75
N SER A 450 10.40 -15.41 -7.50
CA SER A 450 10.57 -16.48 -6.52
C SER A 450 9.82 -17.73 -7.00
N GLY A 451 10.45 -18.90 -6.85
CA GLY A 451 9.96 -20.19 -7.35
C GLY A 451 11.05 -20.93 -8.12
N SER A 452 10.71 -22.01 -8.83
CA SER A 452 11.70 -22.82 -9.55
C SER A 452 12.18 -22.16 -10.86
N ILE A 453 13.32 -22.59 -11.38
CA ILE A 453 13.79 -22.17 -12.71
C ILE A 453 12.78 -22.60 -13.78
N MET A 454 12.17 -23.78 -13.65
CA MET A 454 11.11 -24.28 -14.52
C MET A 454 9.97 -23.28 -14.60
N GLU A 455 9.41 -22.84 -13.47
CA GLU A 455 8.30 -21.87 -13.39
C GLU A 455 8.68 -20.53 -13.99
N ASN A 456 9.92 -20.10 -13.78
CA ASN A 456 10.41 -18.85 -14.35
C ASN A 456 10.49 -18.88 -15.88
N ILE A 457 10.85 -19.98 -16.50
CA ILE A 457 10.85 -20.12 -17.98
C ILE A 457 9.41 -20.29 -18.47
N LEU A 458 8.59 -21.09 -17.77
CA LEU A 458 7.19 -21.36 -18.08
C LEU A 458 6.33 -20.07 -18.08
N PHE A 459 6.78 -19.03 -17.35
CA PHE A 459 6.12 -17.71 -17.35
C PHE A 459 5.94 -17.13 -18.76
N GLY A 460 6.81 -17.47 -19.73
CA GLY A 460 6.68 -17.06 -21.12
C GLY A 460 5.44 -17.64 -21.82
N ARG A 461 5.06 -18.88 -21.49
CA ARG A 461 3.87 -19.58 -21.97
C ARG A 461 3.43 -20.62 -20.93
N PRO A 462 2.46 -20.25 -20.04
CA PRO A 462 2.08 -21.06 -18.88
C PRO A 462 1.49 -22.44 -19.20
N ASP A 463 1.00 -22.64 -20.40
CA ASP A 463 0.42 -23.89 -20.91
C ASP A 463 1.43 -24.79 -21.66
N ALA A 464 2.72 -24.41 -21.70
CA ALA A 464 3.75 -25.22 -22.33
C ALA A 464 4.10 -26.46 -21.49
N SER A 465 4.50 -27.53 -22.17
CA SER A 465 4.99 -28.74 -21.49
C SER A 465 6.42 -28.56 -20.95
N GLU A 466 6.80 -29.36 -19.97
CA GLU A 466 8.20 -29.37 -19.44
C GLU A 466 9.22 -29.65 -20.54
N GLU A 467 8.89 -30.51 -21.52
CA GLU A 467 9.76 -30.77 -22.66
C GLU A 467 9.97 -29.52 -23.54
N GLU A 468 8.95 -28.71 -23.75
CA GLU A 468 9.06 -27.45 -24.49
C GLU A 468 9.92 -26.44 -23.74
N VAL A 469 9.80 -26.38 -22.42
CA VAL A 469 10.63 -25.53 -21.54
C VAL A 469 12.10 -25.97 -21.66
N MET A 470 12.37 -27.28 -21.56
CA MET A 470 13.75 -27.82 -21.69
C MET A 470 14.33 -27.52 -23.08
N LYS A 471 13.54 -27.69 -24.15
CA LYS A 471 13.97 -27.38 -25.53
C LYS A 471 14.31 -25.89 -25.68
N ALA A 472 13.51 -25.01 -25.11
CA ALA A 472 13.76 -23.57 -25.13
C ALA A 472 15.05 -23.22 -24.36
N ALA A 473 15.28 -23.83 -23.19
CA ALA A 473 16.49 -23.66 -22.41
C ALA A 473 17.73 -24.19 -23.13
N GLN A 474 17.65 -25.37 -23.75
CA GLN A 474 18.72 -25.94 -24.56
C GLN A 474 19.09 -25.07 -25.77
N ALA A 475 18.08 -24.54 -26.46
CA ALA A 475 18.29 -23.70 -27.63
C ALA A 475 19.06 -22.39 -27.33
N VAL A 476 18.94 -21.88 -26.13
CA VAL A 476 19.69 -20.68 -25.67
C VAL A 476 20.93 -21.04 -24.82
N GLY A 477 21.23 -22.33 -24.62
CA GLY A 477 22.38 -22.77 -23.84
C GLY A 477 22.21 -22.57 -22.31
N ALA A 478 20.99 -22.42 -21.83
CA ALA A 478 20.69 -22.33 -20.40
C ALA A 478 20.75 -23.72 -19.72
N ASP A 479 20.39 -24.77 -20.44
CA ASP A 479 20.34 -26.14 -19.95
C ASP A 479 21.67 -26.63 -19.34
N GLU A 480 22.79 -26.16 -19.90
CA GLU A 480 24.14 -26.56 -19.44
C GLU A 480 24.37 -26.18 -17.96
N PHE A 481 24.03 -24.95 -17.56
CA PHE A 481 24.19 -24.54 -16.17
C PHE A 481 23.06 -25.07 -15.29
N ILE A 482 21.82 -25.17 -15.82
CA ILE A 482 20.66 -25.65 -15.07
C ILE A 482 20.86 -27.10 -14.66
N SER A 483 21.31 -27.97 -15.59
CA SER A 483 21.58 -29.37 -15.32
C SER A 483 22.77 -29.60 -14.36
N GLY A 484 23.63 -28.60 -14.20
CA GLY A 484 24.74 -28.62 -13.21
C GLY A 484 24.31 -28.26 -11.79
N LEU A 485 23.07 -27.78 -11.58
CA LEU A 485 22.52 -27.48 -10.26
C LEU A 485 21.99 -28.76 -9.59
N ALA A 486 21.99 -28.80 -8.25
CA ALA A 486 21.61 -29.98 -7.48
C ALA A 486 20.19 -30.50 -7.79
N GLU A 487 19.23 -29.59 -8.02
CA GLU A 487 17.83 -29.89 -8.32
C GLU A 487 17.46 -29.57 -9.78
N GLY A 488 18.43 -29.23 -10.63
CA GLY A 488 18.23 -28.93 -12.04
C GLY A 488 17.18 -27.84 -12.25
N TYR A 489 16.19 -28.10 -13.07
CA TYR A 489 15.08 -27.18 -13.38
C TYR A 489 14.18 -26.89 -12.17
N GLN A 490 14.16 -27.75 -11.16
CA GLN A 490 13.36 -27.56 -9.94
C GLN A 490 14.10 -26.74 -8.88
N THR A 491 15.33 -26.30 -9.18
CA THR A 491 16.08 -25.44 -8.26
C THR A 491 15.29 -24.19 -7.94
N GLU A 492 15.01 -23.98 -6.66
CA GLU A 492 14.33 -22.79 -6.14
C GLU A 492 15.26 -21.58 -6.23
N VAL A 493 14.75 -20.51 -6.80
CA VAL A 493 15.43 -19.21 -6.87
C VAL A 493 14.73 -18.22 -5.98
N GLU A 494 15.52 -17.55 -5.14
CA GLU A 494 15.04 -16.52 -4.24
C GLU A 494 14.67 -15.24 -5.00
N GLU A 495 14.12 -14.27 -4.26
CA GLU A 495 13.72 -12.98 -4.80
C GLU A 495 14.82 -12.35 -5.69
N ARG A 496 14.44 -11.97 -6.91
CA ARG A 496 15.31 -11.42 -7.96
C ARG A 496 16.43 -12.38 -8.43
N GLY A 497 16.35 -13.66 -8.09
CA GLY A 497 17.38 -14.62 -8.49
C GLY A 497 18.75 -14.33 -7.89
N SER A 498 18.82 -13.97 -6.61
CA SER A 498 20.04 -13.56 -5.91
C SER A 498 21.14 -14.64 -5.93
N VAL A 499 20.76 -15.90 -6.04
CA VAL A 499 21.66 -17.06 -6.11
C VAL A 499 22.25 -17.30 -7.51
N LEU A 500 21.74 -16.62 -8.55
CA LEU A 500 22.15 -16.77 -9.93
C LEU A 500 23.10 -15.63 -10.36
N SER A 501 24.07 -15.93 -11.21
CA SER A 501 24.89 -14.90 -11.85
C SER A 501 24.05 -14.04 -12.81
N ALA A 502 24.52 -12.83 -13.16
CA ALA A 502 23.84 -11.96 -14.11
C ALA A 502 23.62 -12.63 -15.47
N GLY A 503 24.61 -13.38 -15.97
CA GLY A 503 24.52 -14.12 -17.22
C GLY A 503 23.53 -15.28 -17.15
N GLN A 504 23.47 -16.01 -16.04
CA GLN A 504 22.48 -17.09 -15.84
C GLN A 504 21.05 -16.53 -15.84
N ARG A 505 20.80 -15.40 -15.13
CA ARG A 505 19.50 -14.73 -15.18
C ARG A 505 19.12 -14.31 -16.59
N GLN A 506 20.08 -13.82 -17.37
CA GLN A 506 19.84 -13.40 -18.76
C GLN A 506 19.49 -14.59 -19.66
N LEU A 507 20.18 -15.73 -19.52
CA LEU A 507 19.86 -16.96 -20.27
C LEU A 507 18.46 -17.49 -19.93
N ILE A 508 18.04 -17.44 -18.66
CA ILE A 508 16.66 -17.77 -18.27
C ILE A 508 15.65 -16.83 -18.94
N SER A 509 15.95 -15.53 -19.00
CA SER A 509 15.08 -14.56 -19.70
C SER A 509 15.00 -14.83 -21.20
N PHE A 510 16.09 -15.24 -21.83
CA PHE A 510 16.10 -15.64 -23.23
C PHE A 510 15.28 -16.92 -23.47
N ALA A 511 15.40 -17.91 -22.58
CA ALA A 511 14.58 -19.13 -22.64
C ALA A 511 13.07 -18.79 -22.49
N ARG A 512 12.73 -17.91 -21.56
CA ARG A 512 11.36 -17.37 -21.38
C ARG A 512 10.85 -16.70 -22.65
N ALA A 513 11.66 -15.84 -23.26
CA ALA A 513 11.29 -15.13 -24.49
C ALA A 513 11.18 -16.08 -25.70
N LEU A 514 12.04 -17.09 -25.78
CA LEU A 514 11.99 -18.09 -26.86
C LEU A 514 10.76 -19.00 -26.73
N LEU A 515 10.42 -19.44 -25.51
CA LEU A 515 9.25 -20.26 -25.22
C LEU A 515 7.94 -19.57 -25.60
N ALA A 516 7.86 -18.24 -25.41
CA ALA A 516 6.71 -17.43 -25.80
C ALA A 516 6.51 -17.38 -27.33
N ASP A 517 7.51 -17.70 -28.12
CA ASP A 517 7.52 -17.68 -29.60
C ASP A 517 6.91 -16.40 -30.23
N PRO A 518 7.42 -15.21 -29.89
CA PRO A 518 6.89 -13.94 -30.34
C PRO A 518 7.29 -13.64 -31.79
N ALA A 519 6.48 -12.84 -32.50
CA ALA A 519 6.83 -12.28 -33.81
C ALA A 519 7.82 -11.10 -33.69
N ILE A 520 7.75 -10.34 -32.58
CA ILE A 520 8.60 -9.18 -32.34
C ILE A 520 9.36 -9.38 -31.01
N ILE A 521 10.67 -9.11 -31.05
CA ILE A 521 11.53 -9.14 -29.87
C ILE A 521 12.11 -7.74 -29.64
N ILE A 522 12.03 -7.28 -28.41
CA ILE A 522 12.66 -6.04 -27.97
C ILE A 522 13.76 -6.41 -26.96
N LEU A 523 14.97 -5.98 -27.24
CA LEU A 523 16.14 -6.23 -26.40
C LEU A 523 16.68 -4.91 -25.87
N ASP A 524 16.69 -4.75 -24.56
CA ASP A 524 17.40 -3.65 -23.90
C ASP A 524 18.71 -4.23 -23.34
N GLU A 525 19.80 -4.04 -24.11
CA GLU A 525 21.08 -4.69 -23.85
C GLU A 525 21.96 -3.82 -22.94
N ALA A 526 22.20 -4.28 -21.72
CA ALA A 526 23.36 -3.87 -20.94
C ALA A 526 23.97 -5.09 -20.24
N THR A 527 24.96 -5.66 -20.87
CA THR A 527 25.77 -6.75 -20.34
C THR A 527 27.00 -6.22 -19.58
N ALA A 528 26.85 -5.13 -18.81
CA ALA A 528 27.89 -4.67 -17.92
C ALA A 528 28.16 -5.71 -16.82
N SER A 529 29.43 -6.10 -16.63
CA SER A 529 29.90 -7.01 -15.59
C SER A 529 29.64 -8.53 -15.81
N ILE A 530 29.68 -8.98 -17.07
CA ILE A 530 29.63 -10.40 -17.40
C ILE A 530 31.05 -10.86 -17.84
N ASP A 531 31.48 -12.02 -17.38
CA ASP A 531 32.72 -12.62 -17.80
C ASP A 531 32.71 -12.99 -19.30
N THR A 532 33.89 -13.07 -19.93
CA THR A 532 34.04 -13.27 -21.37
C THR A 532 33.46 -14.61 -21.86
N GLU A 533 33.53 -15.67 -21.07
CA GLU A 533 32.99 -16.99 -21.44
C GLU A 533 31.47 -16.96 -21.49
N THR A 534 30.83 -16.41 -20.46
CA THR A 534 29.38 -16.24 -20.40
C THR A 534 28.88 -15.27 -21.48
N GLU A 535 29.68 -14.26 -21.85
CA GLU A 535 29.33 -13.35 -22.94
C GLU A 535 29.22 -14.09 -24.28
N VAL A 536 30.16 -15.01 -24.60
CA VAL A 536 30.09 -15.81 -25.83
C VAL A 536 28.81 -16.67 -25.84
N LYS A 537 28.43 -17.27 -24.71
CA LYS A 537 27.19 -18.04 -24.57
C LYS A 537 25.95 -17.14 -24.83
N ILE A 538 25.91 -15.96 -24.23
CA ILE A 538 24.85 -14.97 -24.44
C ILE A 538 24.75 -14.53 -25.90
N GLN A 539 25.86 -14.27 -26.58
CA GLN A 539 25.85 -13.90 -28.00
C GLN A 539 25.32 -15.01 -28.90
N ARG A 540 25.63 -16.28 -28.59
CA ARG A 540 25.05 -17.43 -29.30
C ARG A 540 23.56 -17.57 -29.07
N ALA A 541 23.13 -17.43 -27.81
CA ALA A 541 21.72 -17.45 -27.41
C ALA A 541 20.93 -16.33 -28.11
N LEU A 542 21.51 -15.13 -28.20
CA LEU A 542 20.93 -14.00 -28.89
C LEU A 542 20.70 -14.28 -30.38
N LYS A 543 21.67 -14.84 -31.08
CA LYS A 543 21.51 -15.22 -32.50
C LYS A 543 20.38 -16.24 -32.71
N THR A 544 20.24 -17.21 -31.79
CA THR A 544 19.15 -18.17 -31.81
C THR A 544 17.80 -17.48 -31.58
N LEU A 545 17.73 -16.58 -30.63
CA LEU A 545 16.52 -15.84 -30.27
C LEU A 545 16.01 -14.95 -31.41
N LEU A 546 16.93 -14.29 -32.15
CA LEU A 546 16.60 -13.36 -33.23
C LEU A 546 16.16 -14.03 -34.52
N LYS A 547 16.52 -15.30 -34.75
CA LYS A 547 16.31 -15.99 -36.01
C LYS A 547 14.82 -16.04 -36.43
N GLY A 548 14.51 -15.45 -37.58
CA GLY A 548 13.17 -15.44 -38.17
C GLY A 548 12.15 -14.51 -37.50
N ARG A 549 12.61 -13.60 -36.63
CA ARG A 549 11.77 -12.67 -35.89
C ARG A 549 12.16 -11.22 -36.17
N THR A 550 11.21 -10.32 -36.05
CA THR A 550 11.51 -8.87 -36.09
C THR A 550 12.13 -8.46 -34.75
N ALA A 551 13.30 -7.86 -34.78
CA ALA A 551 14.01 -7.48 -33.58
C ALA A 551 14.28 -5.98 -33.49
N VAL A 552 14.06 -5.41 -32.31
CA VAL A 552 14.47 -4.04 -31.99
C VAL A 552 15.45 -4.10 -30.81
N MET A 553 16.70 -3.72 -31.08
CA MET A 553 17.77 -3.77 -30.09
C MET A 553 18.17 -2.37 -29.66
N ILE A 554 18.13 -2.12 -28.35
CA ILE A 554 18.75 -0.92 -27.76
C ILE A 554 20.20 -1.31 -27.47
N ALA A 555 21.07 -0.99 -28.41
CA ALA A 555 22.41 -1.55 -28.38
C ALA A 555 23.41 -0.59 -27.70
N HIS A 556 24.15 -1.14 -26.75
CA HIS A 556 25.29 -0.49 -26.09
C HIS A 556 26.64 -1.14 -26.46
N ARG A 557 26.62 -2.26 -27.22
CA ARG A 557 27.83 -2.95 -27.68
C ARG A 557 27.93 -2.99 -29.19
N LEU A 558 29.15 -2.77 -29.67
CA LEU A 558 29.42 -2.72 -31.10
C LEU A 558 29.19 -4.08 -31.79
N SER A 559 29.47 -5.21 -31.11
CA SER A 559 29.23 -6.56 -31.65
C SER A 559 27.77 -6.77 -32.04
N THR A 560 26.84 -6.29 -31.22
CA THR A 560 25.40 -6.41 -31.46
C THR A 560 24.89 -5.42 -32.53
N ILE A 561 25.49 -4.23 -32.58
CA ILE A 561 25.14 -3.20 -33.56
C ILE A 561 25.56 -3.60 -34.96
N ARG A 562 26.74 -4.21 -35.09
CA ARG A 562 27.37 -4.55 -36.39
C ARG A 562 26.56 -5.59 -37.17
N ASP A 563 25.97 -6.55 -36.49
CA ASP A 563 25.19 -7.66 -37.07
C ASP A 563 23.74 -7.23 -37.41
N ALA A 564 23.30 -6.00 -37.09
CA ALA A 564 21.97 -5.51 -37.40
C ALA A 564 21.77 -5.19 -38.89
N ASP A 565 20.60 -5.54 -39.44
CA ASP A 565 20.24 -5.23 -40.84
C ASP A 565 20.14 -3.74 -41.07
N ARG A 566 19.75 -2.98 -40.02
CA ARG A 566 19.56 -1.54 -40.06
C ARG A 566 19.89 -0.92 -38.70
N ILE A 567 20.49 0.25 -38.74
CA ILE A 567 20.84 1.06 -37.58
C ILE A 567 20.15 2.40 -37.68
N ILE A 568 19.51 2.86 -36.62
CA ILE A 568 18.97 4.20 -36.45
C ILE A 568 19.73 4.90 -35.33
N VAL A 569 20.29 6.06 -35.65
CA VAL A 569 20.95 6.93 -34.68
C VAL A 569 19.96 7.97 -34.19
N LEU A 570 19.72 7.96 -32.89
CA LEU A 570 18.85 8.92 -32.23
C LEU A 570 19.67 9.93 -31.43
N ASP A 571 19.31 11.18 -31.54
CA ASP A 571 19.85 12.26 -30.72
C ASP A 571 18.73 13.24 -30.36
N HIS A 572 18.63 13.55 -29.05
CA HIS A 572 17.59 14.44 -28.51
C HIS A 572 16.17 14.15 -29.04
N GLY A 573 15.80 12.89 -29.13
CA GLY A 573 14.47 12.45 -29.59
C GLY A 573 14.22 12.54 -31.07
N LYS A 574 15.27 12.77 -31.90
CA LYS A 574 15.18 12.85 -33.35
C LYS A 574 15.99 11.76 -34.03
N LYS A 575 15.52 11.29 -35.16
CA LYS A 575 16.27 10.38 -36.02
C LYS A 575 17.30 11.23 -36.81
N MET A 576 18.58 11.02 -36.54
CA MET A 576 19.69 11.77 -37.18
C MET A 576 20.27 11.01 -38.34
N GLU A 577 20.53 9.72 -38.20
CA GLU A 577 21.14 8.89 -39.22
C GLU A 577 20.44 7.55 -39.31
N GLU A 578 20.47 6.96 -40.49
CA GLU A 578 19.93 5.64 -40.78
C GLU A 578 20.76 4.94 -41.87
N GLY A 579 21.07 3.65 -41.67
CA GLY A 579 21.86 2.88 -42.63
C GLY A 579 22.41 1.58 -42.03
N LYS A 580 23.27 0.88 -42.77
CA LYS A 580 24.05 -0.25 -42.29
C LYS A 580 25.35 0.23 -41.63
N HIS A 581 25.96 -0.64 -40.80
CA HIS A 581 27.20 -0.35 -40.09
C HIS A 581 28.28 0.30 -40.93
N GLU A 582 28.62 -0.33 -42.07
CA GLU A 582 29.68 0.17 -42.97
C GLU A 582 29.33 1.50 -43.61
N GLN A 583 28.06 1.68 -44.00
CA GLN A 583 27.59 2.92 -44.61
C GLN A 583 27.67 4.11 -43.65
N LEU A 584 27.27 3.90 -42.37
CA LEU A 584 27.33 4.93 -41.35
C LEU A 584 28.73 5.26 -40.89
N LEU A 585 29.65 4.26 -40.86
CA LEU A 585 31.07 4.52 -40.62
C LEU A 585 31.71 5.36 -41.73
N ALA A 586 31.42 5.01 -42.98
CA ALA A 586 31.95 5.75 -44.15
C ALA A 586 31.45 7.21 -44.21
N LYS A 587 30.25 7.47 -43.66
CA LYS A 587 29.65 8.81 -43.60
C LYS A 587 30.38 9.75 -42.64
N GLY A 588 31.12 9.21 -41.66
CA GLY A 588 31.87 9.98 -40.67
C GLY A 588 31.04 10.85 -39.71
N GLY A 589 29.74 10.54 -39.57
CA GLY A 589 28.78 11.30 -38.78
C GLY A 589 28.75 10.93 -37.29
N ILE A 590 27.58 11.11 -36.63
CA ILE A 590 27.37 10.85 -35.20
C ILE A 590 27.69 9.39 -34.87
N TYR A 591 27.24 8.44 -35.71
CA TYR A 591 27.54 7.02 -35.55
C TYR A 591 29.04 6.71 -35.50
N ALA A 592 29.80 7.24 -36.44
CA ALA A 592 31.24 7.04 -36.49
C ALA A 592 31.94 7.63 -35.26
N GLY A 593 31.45 8.76 -34.75
CA GLY A 593 31.90 9.36 -33.47
C GLY A 593 31.65 8.46 -32.27
N LEU A 594 30.46 7.88 -32.16
CA LEU A 594 30.10 6.97 -31.09
C LEU A 594 30.96 5.69 -31.11
N VAL A 595 31.18 5.11 -32.29
CA VAL A 595 32.04 3.95 -32.49
C VAL A 595 33.49 4.26 -32.10
N LYS A 596 34.04 5.40 -32.54
CA LYS A 596 35.41 5.83 -32.15
C LYS A 596 35.55 6.02 -30.66
N ALA A 597 34.56 6.65 -29.98
CA ALA A 597 34.58 6.83 -28.53
C ALA A 597 34.61 5.51 -27.78
N GLN A 598 33.92 4.50 -28.28
CA GLN A 598 33.91 3.15 -27.69
C GLN A 598 35.24 2.40 -27.87
N TYR A 599 35.95 2.61 -28.98
CA TYR A 599 37.26 2.02 -29.21
C TYR A 599 38.43 2.74 -28.53
N SER A 600 38.29 4.01 -28.19
CA SER A 600 39.33 4.77 -27.50
C SER A 600 39.37 4.52 -25.98
N THR A 601 38.40 3.84 -25.46
CA THR A 601 38.26 3.52 -24.01
C THR A 601 38.50 2.01 -23.70
N GLY A 602 38.89 1.19 -24.70
CA GLY A 602 39.20 -0.25 -24.55
C GLY A 602 40.66 -0.56 -24.60
#